data_469b70928dc2534db56df875bbdacc67
#
_entry.id   469b70928dc2534db56df875bbdacc67
#
_cell.length_a   1.000
_cell.length_b   1.000
_cell.length_c   1.000
_cell.angle_alpha   90.00
_cell.angle_beta   90.00
_cell.angle_gamma   90.00
#
_symmetry.space_group_name_H-M   'P 1'
#
loop_
_entity.id
_entity.type
_entity.pdbx_description
1 polymer ?
#
loop_
_entity_poly.entity_id
_entity_poly.type
_entity_poly.pdbx_seq_one_letter_code
_entity_poly.pdbx_strand_id
1 'polypeptide(L)'
;MKPISAEDVQTEINNIKGLRQKEKLLTVNCFGNFEVYANGEKVTFKRMKTKELFAFLIDRRGAAMTAKQICAVRFPDDEDDVKNAAYLRQLVMDLKNTLKSVGAENVLRHETPCYRVDTSLIRCDYLTYLETGKPEFLGEYMMQYSWAEDTCAAL
;
A
#
# COMPACT_ATOMS: atom_id res chain seq x y z
N MET A 1 33.09 32.83 8.89
CA MET A 1 32.18 31.96 8.30
C MET A 1 31.65 31.06 9.34
N LYS A 2 30.46 31.02 9.35
CA LYS A 2 30.00 29.84 9.91
C LYS A 2 30.54 28.74 9.02
N PRO A 3 31.48 27.95 9.48
CA PRO A 3 31.79 26.76 8.77
C PRO A 3 30.44 26.05 8.57
N ILE A 4 30.35 25.29 7.56
CA ILE A 4 29.17 24.41 7.42
C ILE A 4 29.02 23.79 8.80
N SER A 5 27.95 24.14 9.48
CA SER A 5 27.71 23.58 10.79
C SER A 5 27.41 22.11 10.67
N ALA A 6 27.50 21.37 11.75
CA ALA A 6 27.09 19.98 11.78
C ALA A 6 25.63 19.86 11.34
N GLU A 7 24.81 20.85 11.64
CA GLU A 7 23.40 20.88 11.20
C GLU A 7 23.27 21.01 9.69
N ASP A 8 24.08 21.88 9.06
CA ASP A 8 24.05 22.06 7.61
C ASP A 8 24.52 20.80 6.89
N VAL A 9 25.55 20.15 7.38
CA VAL A 9 26.05 18.88 6.85
C VAL A 9 24.97 17.79 7.01
N GLN A 10 24.33 17.74 8.17
CA GLN A 10 23.28 16.75 8.41
C GLN A 10 22.07 16.99 7.50
N THR A 11 21.73 18.24 7.23
CA THR A 11 20.64 18.58 6.31
C THR A 11 20.96 18.11 4.89
N GLU A 12 22.19 18.33 4.42
CA GLU A 12 22.62 17.84 3.11
C GLU A 12 22.59 16.32 3.03
N ILE A 13 23.05 15.62 4.06
CA ILE A 13 23.01 14.16 4.14
C ILE A 13 21.57 13.67 4.09
N ASN A 14 20.68 14.31 4.81
CA ASN A 14 19.26 13.96 4.82
C ASN A 14 18.63 14.20 3.44
N ASN A 15 18.98 15.26 2.75
CA ASN A 15 18.50 15.53 1.39
C ASN A 15 19.00 14.47 0.41
N ILE A 16 20.24 14.03 0.52
CA ILE A 16 20.79 12.96 -0.32
C ILE A 16 20.05 11.65 -0.04
N LYS A 17 19.81 11.33 1.24
CA LYS A 17 19.01 10.17 1.62
C LYS A 17 17.57 10.29 1.11
N GLY A 18 17.02 11.49 1.15
CA GLY A 18 15.68 11.77 0.61
C GLY A 18 15.59 11.54 -0.89
N LEU A 19 16.67 11.81 -1.64
CA LEU A 19 16.74 11.50 -3.06
C LEU A 19 16.82 10.00 -3.32
N ARG A 20 17.38 9.23 -2.40
CA ARG A 20 17.48 7.77 -2.48
C ARG A 20 16.30 7.07 -1.85
N GLN A 21 15.74 7.65 -0.77
CA GLN A 21 14.61 7.14 -0.02
C GLN A 21 13.50 8.17 -0.13
N LYS A 22 12.49 7.85 -0.90
CA LYS A 22 11.33 8.73 -1.05
C LYS A 22 10.67 8.95 0.31
N GLU A 23 10.14 10.14 0.51
CA GLU A 23 9.35 10.45 1.70
C GLU A 23 8.14 9.52 1.78
N LYS A 24 7.87 9.01 2.98
CA LYS A 24 6.72 8.15 3.21
C LYS A 24 5.44 8.99 3.26
N LEU A 25 4.49 8.66 2.42
CA LEU A 25 3.22 9.37 2.31
C LEU A 25 2.11 8.76 3.16
N LEU A 26 2.22 7.46 3.44
CA LEU A 26 1.22 6.71 4.21
C LEU A 26 1.89 5.82 5.24
N THR A 27 1.18 5.59 6.34
CA THR A 27 1.49 4.52 7.28
C THR A 27 0.39 3.48 7.17
N VAL A 28 0.78 2.22 7.00
CA VAL A 28 -0.16 1.12 6.78
C VAL A 28 0.08 0.05 7.83
N ASN A 29 -0.98 -0.34 8.52
CA ASN A 29 -0.96 -1.44 9.47
C ASN A 29 -1.63 -2.64 8.83
N CYS A 30 -0.87 -3.73 8.70
CA CYS A 30 -1.37 -5.00 8.17
C CYS A 30 -1.53 -6.05 9.26
N PHE A 31 -0.74 -5.95 10.34
CA PHE A 31 -0.87 -6.87 11.48
C PHE A 31 -2.12 -6.51 12.30
N GLY A 32 -2.91 -7.53 12.62
CA GLY A 32 -4.25 -7.32 13.11
C GLY A 32 -5.19 -6.98 11.96
N ASN A 33 -5.89 -5.87 12.06
CA ASN A 33 -6.75 -5.38 10.99
C ASN A 33 -5.98 -4.42 10.08
N PHE A 34 -6.34 -4.44 8.79
CA PHE A 34 -5.77 -3.52 7.81
C PHE A 34 -6.29 -2.11 8.04
N GLU A 35 -5.39 -1.17 8.30
CA GLU A 35 -5.70 0.25 8.45
C GLU A 35 -4.64 1.12 7.80
N VAL A 36 -5.08 2.27 7.29
CA VAL A 36 -4.23 3.22 6.56
C VAL A 36 -4.31 4.59 7.24
N TYR A 37 -3.16 5.21 7.43
CA TYR A 37 -3.04 6.53 8.04
C TYR A 37 -2.25 7.47 7.13
N ALA A 38 -2.66 8.72 7.09
CA ALA A 38 -1.95 9.80 6.41
C ALA A 38 -1.82 10.97 7.38
N ASN A 39 -0.59 11.45 7.60
CA ASN A 39 -0.32 12.57 8.52
C ASN A 39 -0.88 12.32 9.92
N GLY A 40 -0.84 11.07 10.39
CA GLY A 40 -1.32 10.68 11.71
C GLY A 40 -2.82 10.49 11.82
N GLU A 41 -3.58 10.70 10.75
CA GLU A 41 -5.02 10.55 10.73
C GLU A 41 -5.43 9.34 9.89
N LYS A 42 -6.45 8.62 10.36
CA LYS A 42 -6.97 7.46 9.63
C LYS A 42 -7.58 7.90 8.30
N VAL A 43 -7.19 7.25 7.22
CA VAL A 43 -7.77 7.49 5.90
C VAL A 43 -9.13 6.83 5.83
N THR A 44 -10.14 7.60 5.43
CA THR A 44 -11.52 7.12 5.28
C THR A 44 -11.76 6.71 3.83
N PHE A 45 -12.19 5.48 3.64
CA PHE A 45 -12.55 4.95 2.32
C PHE A 45 -14.07 4.99 2.17
N LYS A 46 -14.53 5.49 1.02
CA LYS A 46 -15.97 5.54 0.72
C LYS A 46 -16.58 4.15 0.61
N ARG A 47 -15.81 3.20 0.09
CA ARG A 47 -16.25 1.82 -0.13
C ARG A 47 -15.31 0.85 0.56
N MET A 48 -15.88 -0.13 1.23
CA MET A 48 -15.10 -1.21 1.85
C MET A 48 -14.30 -1.98 0.80
N LYS A 49 -14.86 -2.14 -0.39
CA LYS A 49 -14.19 -2.85 -1.49
C LYS A 49 -12.98 -2.10 -2.01
N THR A 50 -12.98 -0.78 -1.97
CA THR A 50 -11.83 0.05 -2.34
C THR A 50 -10.69 -0.16 -1.34
N LYS A 51 -11.00 -0.16 -0.05
CA LYS A 51 -10.03 -0.43 1.01
C LYS A 51 -9.42 -1.82 0.85
N GLU A 52 -10.25 -2.81 0.55
CA GLU A 52 -9.82 -4.19 0.32
C GLU A 52 -8.91 -4.32 -0.90
N LEU A 53 -9.20 -3.59 -1.98
CA LEU A 53 -8.34 -3.55 -3.16
C LEU A 53 -6.94 -3.03 -2.79
N PHE A 54 -6.88 -1.96 -2.02
CA PHE A 54 -5.62 -1.41 -1.58
C PHE A 54 -4.85 -2.41 -0.72
N ALA A 55 -5.54 -3.07 0.21
CA ALA A 55 -4.95 -4.12 1.04
C ALA A 55 -4.36 -5.25 0.20
N PHE A 56 -5.08 -5.67 -0.83
CA PHE A 56 -4.62 -6.73 -1.73
C PHE A 56 -3.34 -6.33 -2.46
N LEU A 57 -3.28 -5.11 -2.99
CA LEU A 57 -2.09 -4.62 -3.69
C LEU A 57 -0.88 -4.51 -2.75
N ILE A 58 -1.10 -4.15 -1.50
CA ILE A 58 -0.03 -4.12 -0.49
C ILE A 58 0.42 -5.53 -0.13
N ASP A 59 -0.51 -6.47 0.00
CA ASP A 59 -0.22 -7.88 0.25
C ASP A 59 0.73 -8.45 -0.83
N ARG A 60 0.59 -7.98 -2.07
CA ARG A 60 1.45 -8.36 -3.19
C ARG A 60 2.81 -7.68 -3.18
N ARG A 61 3.10 -6.86 -2.20
CA ARG A 61 4.43 -6.27 -1.93
C ARG A 61 4.98 -5.42 -3.08
N GLY A 62 4.10 -4.71 -3.78
CA GLY A 62 4.47 -3.87 -4.90
C GLY A 62 4.58 -4.60 -6.24
N ALA A 63 4.26 -5.89 -6.28
CA ALA A 63 4.24 -6.64 -7.53
C ALA A 63 3.16 -6.07 -8.47
N ALA A 64 3.50 -5.99 -9.76
CA ALA A 64 2.56 -5.53 -10.77
C ALA A 64 1.48 -6.59 -11.00
N MET A 65 0.22 -6.21 -10.86
CA MET A 65 -0.93 -7.10 -10.97
C MET A 65 -1.84 -6.65 -12.10
N THR A 66 -2.19 -7.57 -13.00
CA THR A 66 -3.16 -7.28 -14.05
C THR A 66 -4.58 -7.26 -13.48
N ALA A 67 -5.50 -6.60 -14.20
CA ALA A 67 -6.91 -6.60 -13.81
C ALA A 67 -7.45 -8.04 -13.68
N LYS A 68 -7.05 -8.92 -14.57
CA LYS A 68 -7.48 -10.33 -14.54
C LYS A 68 -7.00 -11.03 -13.27
N GLN A 69 -5.75 -10.83 -12.88
CA GLN A 69 -5.19 -11.42 -11.66
C GLN A 69 -5.91 -10.90 -10.41
N ILE A 70 -6.20 -9.61 -10.36
CA ILE A 70 -6.92 -9.00 -9.25
C ILE A 70 -8.34 -9.56 -9.17
N CYS A 71 -9.04 -9.61 -10.29
CA CYS A 71 -10.42 -10.13 -10.34
C CYS A 71 -10.51 -11.61 -9.95
N ALA A 72 -9.51 -12.40 -10.31
CA ALA A 72 -9.48 -13.83 -9.95
C ALA A 72 -9.49 -14.04 -8.44
N VAL A 73 -8.84 -13.16 -7.67
CA VAL A 73 -8.82 -13.25 -6.21
C VAL A 73 -10.04 -12.58 -5.59
N ARG A 74 -10.46 -11.43 -6.16
CA ARG A 74 -11.54 -10.62 -5.60
C ARG A 74 -12.94 -11.16 -5.92
N PHE A 75 -13.07 -11.84 -7.04
CA PHE A 75 -14.34 -12.35 -7.53
C PHE A 75 -14.20 -13.81 -8.01
N PRO A 76 -13.77 -14.72 -7.13
CA PRO A 76 -13.41 -16.09 -7.56
C PRO A 76 -14.60 -16.88 -8.09
N ASP A 77 -15.81 -16.55 -7.67
CA ASP A 77 -17.05 -17.28 -8.04
C ASP A 77 -17.84 -16.57 -9.15
N ASP A 78 -17.34 -15.44 -9.66
CA ASP A 78 -18.04 -14.66 -10.68
C ASP A 78 -17.27 -14.76 -11.99
N GLU A 79 -17.89 -15.39 -12.99
CA GLU A 79 -17.30 -15.61 -14.31
C GLU A 79 -17.54 -14.45 -15.30
N ASP A 80 -18.26 -13.41 -14.90
CA ASP A 80 -18.51 -12.25 -15.77
C ASP A 80 -17.30 -11.32 -15.80
N ASP A 81 -16.33 -11.63 -16.64
CA ASP A 81 -15.08 -10.88 -16.76
C ASP A 81 -15.29 -9.41 -17.15
N VAL A 82 -16.29 -9.14 -18.01
CA VAL A 82 -16.55 -7.76 -18.47
C VAL A 82 -17.08 -6.92 -17.32
N LYS A 83 -18.04 -7.44 -16.57
CA LYS A 83 -18.63 -6.77 -15.41
C LYS A 83 -17.56 -6.53 -14.32
N ASN A 84 -16.77 -7.56 -14.04
CA ASN A 84 -15.73 -7.49 -13.02
C ASN A 84 -14.63 -6.49 -13.38
N ALA A 85 -14.21 -6.46 -14.65
CA ALA A 85 -13.24 -5.49 -15.13
C ALA A 85 -13.77 -4.06 -15.02
N ALA A 86 -15.04 -3.84 -15.35
CA ALA A 86 -15.67 -2.52 -15.22
C ALA A 86 -15.75 -2.08 -13.76
N TYR A 87 -16.15 -3.00 -12.87
CA TYR A 87 -16.21 -2.72 -11.44
C TYR A 87 -14.84 -2.42 -10.86
N LEU A 88 -13.82 -3.19 -11.26
CA LEU A 88 -12.46 -2.96 -10.83
C LEU A 88 -11.97 -1.55 -11.23
N ARG A 89 -12.28 -1.11 -12.46
CA ARG A 89 -11.90 0.24 -12.89
C ARG A 89 -12.55 1.30 -12.01
N GLN A 90 -13.79 1.10 -11.57
CA GLN A 90 -14.45 2.02 -10.64
C GLN A 90 -13.75 2.03 -9.28
N LEU A 91 -13.35 0.87 -8.76
CA LEU A 91 -12.63 0.78 -7.49
C LEU A 91 -11.26 1.43 -7.59
N VAL A 92 -10.56 1.24 -8.70
CA VAL A 92 -9.25 1.88 -8.94
C VAL A 92 -9.40 3.41 -8.97
N MET A 93 -10.42 3.91 -9.66
CA MET A 93 -10.69 5.35 -9.70
C MET A 93 -10.99 5.89 -8.30
N ASP A 94 -11.82 5.18 -7.54
CA ASP A 94 -12.17 5.57 -6.18
C ASP A 94 -10.94 5.55 -5.27
N LEU A 95 -10.10 4.53 -5.38
CA LEU A 95 -8.85 4.45 -4.63
C LEU A 95 -7.91 5.61 -4.98
N LYS A 96 -7.76 5.90 -6.25
CA LYS A 96 -6.93 7.00 -6.73
C LYS A 96 -7.41 8.34 -6.15
N ASN A 97 -8.72 8.58 -6.17
CA ASN A 97 -9.29 9.80 -5.61
C ASN A 97 -9.11 9.88 -4.10
N THR A 98 -9.27 8.77 -3.39
CA THR A 98 -9.05 8.70 -1.94
C THR A 98 -7.60 9.04 -1.59
N LEU A 99 -6.65 8.44 -2.29
CA LEU A 99 -5.23 8.70 -2.06
C LEU A 99 -4.86 10.13 -2.41
N LYS A 100 -5.41 10.67 -3.50
CA LYS A 100 -5.18 12.05 -3.90
C LYS A 100 -5.66 13.03 -2.83
N SER A 101 -6.78 12.74 -2.19
CA SER A 101 -7.34 13.60 -1.15
C SER A 101 -6.44 13.76 0.07
N VAL A 102 -5.51 12.82 0.28
CA VAL A 102 -4.54 12.86 1.39
C VAL A 102 -3.11 13.09 0.90
N GLY A 103 -2.94 13.50 -0.36
CA GLY A 103 -1.62 13.79 -0.92
C GLY A 103 -0.78 12.58 -1.27
N ALA A 104 -1.39 11.41 -1.43
CA ALA A 104 -0.70 10.15 -1.62
C ALA A 104 -1.02 9.48 -2.97
N GLU A 105 -1.41 10.24 -3.98
CA GLU A 105 -1.80 9.67 -5.29
C GLU A 105 -0.69 8.85 -5.95
N ASN A 106 0.58 9.20 -5.70
CA ASN A 106 1.72 8.48 -6.29
C ASN A 106 1.93 7.08 -5.71
N VAL A 107 1.26 6.75 -4.62
CA VAL A 107 1.34 5.40 -4.02
C VAL A 107 0.76 4.34 -4.95
N LEU A 108 -0.31 4.69 -5.67
CA LEU A 108 -0.91 3.77 -6.63
C LEU A 108 -0.34 4.05 -8.02
N ARG A 109 0.33 3.05 -8.60
CA ARG A 109 0.90 3.11 -9.94
C ARG A 109 0.04 2.31 -10.89
N HIS A 110 -0.41 2.95 -11.96
CA HIS A 110 -1.07 2.28 -13.06
C HIS A 110 -0.09 2.24 -14.23
N GLU A 111 0.57 1.12 -14.39
CA GLU A 111 1.50 0.86 -15.50
C GLU A 111 0.82 -0.15 -16.42
N THR A 112 0.07 0.37 -17.38
CA THR A 112 -0.79 -0.44 -18.26
C THR A 112 -0.04 -1.68 -18.80
N PRO A 113 -0.59 -2.90 -18.66
CA PRO A 113 -1.94 -3.24 -18.16
C PRO A 113 -2.00 -3.54 -16.65
N CYS A 114 -1.00 -3.12 -15.88
CA CYS A 114 -0.83 -3.53 -14.50
C CYS A 114 -1.11 -2.39 -13.53
N TYR A 115 -1.47 -2.78 -12.30
CA TYR A 115 -1.58 -1.89 -11.13
C TYR A 115 -0.60 -2.37 -10.08
N ARG A 116 0.03 -1.46 -9.38
CA ARG A 116 0.89 -1.80 -8.25
C ARG A 116 0.95 -0.67 -7.23
N VAL A 117 1.36 -0.99 -6.02
CA VAL A 117 1.65 -0.01 -4.99
C VAL A 117 3.14 0.28 -4.99
N ASP A 118 3.51 1.56 -4.95
CA ASP A 118 4.89 1.97 -4.76
C ASP A 118 5.23 1.85 -3.27
N THR A 119 5.82 0.74 -2.88
CA THR A 119 6.12 0.43 -1.49
C THR A 119 7.15 1.37 -0.88
N SER A 120 7.94 2.06 -1.70
CA SER A 120 8.91 3.04 -1.20
C SER A 120 8.24 4.28 -0.59
N LEU A 121 6.97 4.51 -0.89
CA LEU A 121 6.19 5.64 -0.40
C LEU A 121 5.35 5.33 0.84
N ILE A 122 5.36 4.09 1.31
CA ILE A 122 4.57 3.69 2.47
C ILE A 122 5.45 3.14 3.58
N ARG A 123 5.04 3.40 4.82
CA ARG A 123 5.60 2.75 6.00
C ARG A 123 4.60 1.66 6.40
N CYS A 124 5.03 0.41 6.35
CA CYS A 124 4.14 -0.74 6.55
C CYS A 124 4.79 -1.76 7.48
N ASP A 125 4.07 -2.18 8.52
CA ASP A 125 4.54 -3.15 9.49
C ASP A 125 4.90 -4.50 8.84
N TYR A 126 4.03 -5.00 7.95
CA TYR A 126 4.25 -6.24 7.22
C TYR A 126 5.53 -6.20 6.37
N LEU A 127 5.70 -5.12 5.58
CA LEU A 127 6.87 -5.00 4.70
C LEU A 127 8.15 -4.86 5.51
N THR A 128 8.12 -4.10 6.61
CA THR A 128 9.25 -3.95 7.51
C THR A 128 9.59 -5.28 8.20
N TYR A 129 8.57 -6.04 8.61
CA TYR A 129 8.77 -7.38 9.18
C TYR A 129 9.48 -8.32 8.20
N LEU A 130 9.11 -8.29 6.92
CA LEU A 130 9.76 -9.15 5.93
C LEU A 130 11.25 -8.82 5.74
N GLU A 131 11.62 -7.55 5.94
CA GLU A 131 13.02 -7.12 5.81
C GLU A 131 13.83 -7.35 7.08
N THR A 132 13.23 -7.12 8.26
CA THR A 132 13.98 -7.00 9.52
C THR A 132 13.53 -7.98 10.61
N GLY A 133 12.40 -8.66 10.43
CA GLY A 133 11.79 -9.48 11.47
C GLY A 133 11.03 -8.70 12.53
N LYS A 134 10.89 -7.37 12.35
CA LYS A 134 10.19 -6.50 13.29
C LYS A 134 9.26 -5.56 12.54
N PRO A 135 8.12 -5.13 13.14
CA PRO A 135 7.64 -5.52 14.48
C PRO A 135 7.28 -7.02 14.53
N GLU A 136 7.27 -7.59 15.72
CA GLU A 136 7.00 -9.02 15.91
C GLU A 136 5.61 -9.39 15.37
N PHE A 137 5.54 -10.48 14.60
CA PHE A 137 4.28 -11.01 14.12
C PHE A 137 3.62 -11.87 15.21
N LEU A 138 2.41 -11.48 15.61
CA LEU A 138 1.68 -12.10 16.71
C LEU A 138 0.53 -13.01 16.22
N GLY A 139 0.57 -13.44 14.97
CA GLY A 139 -0.42 -14.37 14.42
C GLY A 139 -1.61 -13.73 13.74
N GLU A 140 -1.70 -12.42 13.69
CA GLU A 140 -2.81 -11.71 13.06
C GLU A 140 -2.34 -10.85 11.88
N TYR A 141 -2.98 -11.04 10.73
CA TYR A 141 -2.64 -10.34 9.50
C TYR A 141 -3.90 -10.11 8.68
N MET A 142 -4.22 -8.82 8.42
CA MET A 142 -5.38 -8.40 7.63
C MET A 142 -6.63 -9.25 7.95
N MET A 143 -7.02 -9.29 9.21
CA MET A 143 -8.04 -10.20 9.73
C MET A 143 -9.41 -10.04 9.08
N GLN A 144 -9.69 -8.86 8.46
CA GLN A 144 -10.96 -8.64 7.75
C GLN A 144 -11.08 -9.45 6.45
N TYR A 145 -9.97 -9.97 5.91
CA TYR A 145 -9.96 -10.51 4.55
C TYR A 145 -9.57 -11.99 4.53
N SER A 146 -10.47 -12.82 4.00
CA SER A 146 -10.22 -14.27 3.93
C SER A 146 -9.07 -14.62 2.98
N TRP A 147 -8.90 -13.88 1.89
CA TRP A 147 -7.80 -14.13 0.95
C TRP A 147 -6.41 -13.91 1.58
N ALA A 148 -6.34 -13.18 2.68
CA ALA A 148 -5.07 -12.91 3.36
C ALA A 148 -4.60 -14.08 4.25
N GLU A 149 -5.41 -15.12 4.42
CA GLU A 149 -5.07 -16.28 5.26
C GLU A 149 -3.81 -16.99 4.76
N ASP A 150 -3.63 -17.12 3.45
CA ASP A 150 -2.45 -17.77 2.88
C ASP A 150 -1.17 -16.99 3.22
N THR A 151 -1.21 -15.68 3.12
CA THR A 151 -0.08 -14.82 3.50
C THR A 151 0.19 -14.93 5.00
N CYS A 152 -0.86 -14.90 5.80
CA CYS A 152 -0.76 -15.05 7.26
C CYS A 152 -0.07 -16.37 7.64
N ALA A 153 -0.46 -17.45 7.00
CA ALA A 153 0.12 -18.78 7.25
C ALA A 153 1.60 -18.84 6.87
N ALA A 154 2.04 -18.03 5.91
CA ALA A 154 3.44 -18.00 5.46
C ALA A 154 4.33 -17.13 6.35
N LEU A 155 3.76 -16.33 7.24
CA LEU A 155 4.52 -15.49 8.17
C LEU A 155 4.92 -16.27 9.41
#